data_ab7892b1c7f647c6a6f57cdb4f74299f
#
_entry.id   ab7892b1c7f647c6a6f57cdb4f74299f
#
_cell.length_a   1.000
_cell.length_b   1.000
_cell.length_c   1.000
_cell.angle_alpha   90.00
_cell.angle_beta   90.00
_cell.angle_gamma   90.00
#
_symmetry.space_group_name_H-M   'P 1'
#
loop_
_entity.id
_entity.type
_entity.pdbx_description
1 polymer ?
#
loop_
_entity_poly.entity_id
_entity_poly.type
_entity_poly.pdbx_seq_one_letter_code
_entity_poly.pdbx_strand_id
1 'polypeptide(L)'
;LYINGALYGACRLVDDKARISLEEFADAAGLELDEETSTLGGLKLELDAEGEYFCVSGRYFYLDGGLAEDGGEELWPLSELGRAFGFTVVWDSASDSLNVDTTRPEALISGDEFYAEEDVCWLSRIIYAEAGNQSLEGMLGVGDVVMNRVASAAFPNTVYEVVFDKRYGVQFSPVETGSIYLEPPEECVIAAKLCLEGYDIVGGSLYFVNPDIGVSGWFRQTRTYVTSIGDHDFYA
;
A
#
# COMPACT_ATOMS: atom_id res chain seq x y z
N LEU A 1 4.74 -23.23 7.81
CA LEU A 1 5.58 -22.49 6.90
C LEU A 1 6.56 -23.41 6.19
N TYR A 2 6.61 -23.37 4.89
CA TYR A 2 7.60 -24.05 4.08
C TYR A 2 8.47 -23.01 3.37
N ILE A 3 9.77 -23.26 3.36
CA ILE A 3 10.73 -22.40 2.66
C ILE A 3 11.54 -23.27 1.70
N ASN A 4 11.54 -22.92 0.42
CA ASN A 4 12.18 -23.69 -0.64
C ASN A 4 11.76 -25.16 -0.66
N GLY A 5 10.50 -25.44 -0.32
CA GLY A 5 9.92 -26.80 -0.25
C GLY A 5 10.26 -27.61 1.00
N ALA A 6 11.04 -27.08 1.93
CA ALA A 6 11.34 -27.69 3.21
C ALA A 6 10.45 -27.12 4.33
N LEU A 7 9.99 -27.96 5.25
CA LEU A 7 9.27 -27.48 6.43
C LEU A 7 10.23 -26.68 7.32
N TYR A 8 9.94 -25.40 7.49
CA TYR A 8 10.71 -24.49 8.33
C TYR A 8 10.18 -24.48 9.77
N GLY A 9 8.84 -24.33 9.92
CA GLY A 9 8.20 -24.27 11.23
C GLY A 9 6.75 -23.82 11.15
N ALA A 10 6.19 -23.44 12.29
CA ALA A 10 4.91 -22.75 12.34
C ALA A 10 5.13 -21.24 12.12
N CYS A 11 4.36 -20.63 11.23
CA CYS A 11 4.28 -19.17 11.20
C CYS A 11 3.27 -18.67 12.24
N ARG A 12 3.47 -17.46 12.72
CA ARG A 12 2.50 -16.80 13.60
C ARG A 12 1.42 -16.16 12.76
N LEU A 13 0.15 -16.46 13.08
CA LEU A 13 -0.99 -15.78 12.47
C LEU A 13 -1.50 -14.72 13.44
N VAL A 14 -1.41 -13.47 13.04
CA VAL A 14 -1.93 -12.32 13.78
C VAL A 14 -2.78 -11.50 12.81
N ASP A 15 -4.05 -11.29 13.17
CA ASP A 15 -5.03 -10.59 12.32
C ASP A 15 -5.11 -11.16 10.90
N ASP A 16 -5.20 -12.49 10.81
CA ASP A 16 -5.24 -13.29 9.57
C ASP A 16 -4.01 -13.11 8.64
N LYS A 17 -2.93 -12.52 9.15
CA LYS A 17 -1.66 -12.34 8.42
C LYS A 17 -0.58 -13.26 8.99
N ALA A 18 0.15 -13.90 8.09
CA ALA A 18 1.34 -14.65 8.45
C ALA A 18 2.48 -13.68 8.78
N ARG A 19 3.02 -13.82 9.97
CA ARG A 19 4.07 -12.93 10.48
C ARG A 19 5.28 -13.72 10.94
N ILE A 20 6.46 -13.10 10.87
CA ILE A 20 7.75 -13.67 11.19
C ILE A 20 8.67 -12.58 11.79
N SER A 21 9.60 -12.93 12.68
CA SER A 21 10.62 -11.96 13.08
C SER A 21 11.67 -11.76 11.98
N LEU A 22 12.37 -10.63 11.99
CA LEU A 22 13.44 -10.40 11.00
C LEU A 22 14.57 -11.42 11.13
N GLU A 23 14.89 -11.88 12.35
CA GLU A 23 15.91 -12.91 12.59
C GLU A 23 15.50 -14.25 11.95
N GLU A 24 14.26 -14.71 12.21
CA GLU A 24 13.74 -15.94 11.61
C GLU A 24 13.66 -15.83 10.07
N PHE A 25 13.26 -14.65 9.56
CA PHE A 25 13.20 -14.43 8.10
C PHE A 25 14.60 -14.44 7.49
N ALA A 26 15.58 -13.80 8.12
CA ALA A 26 16.97 -13.78 7.69
C ALA A 26 17.57 -15.20 7.61
N ASP A 27 17.38 -15.98 8.68
CA ASP A 27 17.84 -17.39 8.74
C ASP A 27 17.19 -18.23 7.63
N ALA A 28 15.87 -18.11 7.49
CA ALA A 28 15.09 -18.83 6.49
C ALA A 28 15.46 -18.50 5.05
N ALA A 29 15.76 -17.23 4.79
CA ALA A 29 16.13 -16.73 3.48
C ALA A 29 17.64 -16.85 3.18
N GLY A 30 18.45 -17.18 4.19
CA GLY A 30 19.89 -17.18 4.07
C GLY A 30 20.50 -15.79 3.89
N LEU A 31 19.86 -14.79 4.49
CA LEU A 31 20.30 -13.39 4.46
C LEU A 31 21.06 -13.04 5.74
N GLU A 32 22.01 -12.11 5.63
CA GLU A 32 22.68 -11.53 6.79
C GLU A 32 21.82 -10.41 7.39
N LEU A 33 21.54 -10.46 8.69
CA LEU A 33 20.86 -9.42 9.45
C LEU A 33 21.87 -8.67 10.31
N ASP A 34 21.92 -7.35 10.14
CA ASP A 34 22.65 -6.43 11.01
C ASP A 34 21.61 -5.53 11.72
N GLU A 35 21.34 -5.84 12.98
CA GLU A 35 20.36 -5.13 13.80
C GLU A 35 20.80 -3.71 14.14
N GLU A 36 22.13 -3.45 14.28
CA GLU A 36 22.64 -2.11 14.62
C GLU A 36 22.35 -1.10 13.50
N THR A 37 22.41 -1.55 12.25
CA THR A 37 22.18 -0.71 11.07
C THR A 37 20.80 -0.90 10.45
N SER A 38 19.99 -1.81 11.00
CA SER A 38 18.71 -2.24 10.42
C SER A 38 18.86 -2.69 8.96
N THR A 39 19.90 -3.49 8.69
CA THR A 39 20.25 -3.96 7.34
C THR A 39 19.99 -5.45 7.22
N LEU A 40 19.22 -5.85 6.20
CA LEU A 40 18.91 -7.23 5.88
C LEU A 40 19.35 -7.55 4.45
N GLY A 41 20.20 -8.54 4.27
CA GLY A 41 20.73 -8.91 2.96
C GLY A 41 21.47 -7.77 2.24
N GLY A 42 22.08 -6.85 2.99
CA GLY A 42 22.75 -5.67 2.48
C GLY A 42 21.83 -4.49 2.12
N LEU A 43 20.52 -4.63 2.32
CA LEU A 43 19.55 -3.56 2.11
C LEU A 43 19.10 -2.98 3.44
N LYS A 44 19.11 -1.66 3.55
CA LYS A 44 18.64 -0.96 4.76
C LYS A 44 17.11 -0.95 4.79
N LEU A 45 16.53 -1.37 5.91
CA LEU A 45 15.10 -1.23 6.20
C LEU A 45 14.91 0.04 7.05
N GLU A 46 14.11 0.95 6.56
CA GLU A 46 13.75 2.19 7.26
C GLU A 46 12.28 2.13 7.64
N LEU A 47 12.01 1.72 8.89
CA LEU A 47 10.67 1.72 9.46
C LEU A 47 10.27 3.15 9.83
N ASP A 48 9.04 3.54 9.54
CA ASP A 48 8.51 4.82 10.01
C ASP A 48 8.26 4.82 11.53
N ALA A 49 8.10 6.01 12.10
CA ALA A 49 7.99 6.17 13.54
C ALA A 49 6.71 5.55 14.14
N GLU A 50 5.66 5.47 13.37
CA GLU A 50 4.36 4.90 13.74
C GLU A 50 4.25 3.41 13.43
N GLY A 51 5.21 2.84 12.67
CA GLY A 51 5.21 1.43 12.26
C GLY A 51 4.15 1.10 11.20
N GLU A 52 3.73 2.07 10.40
CA GLU A 52 2.69 1.92 9.38
C GLU A 52 3.26 1.50 8.01
N TYR A 53 4.53 1.76 7.76
CA TYR A 53 5.24 1.36 6.54
C TYR A 53 6.74 1.25 6.78
N PHE A 54 7.43 0.60 5.84
CA PHE A 54 8.88 0.64 5.79
C PHE A 54 9.38 0.95 4.38
N CYS A 55 10.61 1.44 4.29
CA CYS A 55 11.27 1.77 3.03
C CYS A 55 12.51 0.90 2.83
N VAL A 56 12.68 0.37 1.62
CA VAL A 56 13.89 -0.34 1.17
C VAL A 56 14.27 0.19 -0.20
N SER A 57 15.48 0.71 -0.36
CA SER A 57 15.97 1.25 -1.64
C SER A 57 15.05 2.29 -2.28
N GLY A 58 14.36 3.11 -1.48
CA GLY A 58 13.41 4.10 -1.95
C GLY A 58 12.03 3.55 -2.37
N ARG A 59 11.80 2.23 -2.22
CA ARG A 59 10.50 1.57 -2.36
C ARG A 59 9.81 1.52 -1.00
N TYR A 60 8.49 1.75 -0.99
CA TYR A 60 7.69 1.85 0.23
C TYR A 60 6.73 0.67 0.35
N PHE A 61 6.65 0.05 1.52
CA PHE A 61 5.83 -1.14 1.77
C PHE A 61 4.92 -0.87 2.95
N TYR A 62 3.62 -0.91 2.72
CA TYR A 62 2.60 -0.65 3.74
C TYR A 62 2.50 -1.83 4.72
N LEU A 63 2.43 -1.51 6.00
CA LEU A 63 2.26 -2.47 7.08
C LEU A 63 0.81 -2.37 7.59
N ASP A 64 -0.12 -2.96 6.87
CA ASP A 64 -1.53 -2.98 7.26
C ASP A 64 -1.72 -3.56 8.67
N GLY A 65 -2.17 -2.72 9.60
CA GLY A 65 -2.24 -3.03 11.03
C GLY A 65 -0.88 -2.98 11.76
N GLY A 66 0.16 -2.43 11.13
CA GLY A 66 1.48 -2.24 11.74
C GLY A 66 2.25 -3.54 11.99
N LEU A 67 3.32 -3.44 12.79
CA LEU A 67 4.02 -4.60 13.34
C LEU A 67 3.20 -5.22 14.48
N ALA A 68 3.31 -6.53 14.65
CA ALA A 68 2.78 -7.22 15.82
C ALA A 68 3.93 -7.52 16.80
N GLU A 69 3.60 -7.89 18.02
CA GLU A 69 4.57 -8.30 19.04
C GLU A 69 4.16 -9.67 19.61
N ASP A 70 5.10 -10.58 19.71
CA ASP A 70 4.93 -11.86 20.40
C ASP A 70 6.16 -12.18 21.25
N GLY A 71 5.97 -12.29 22.56
CA GLY A 71 7.06 -12.62 23.47
C GLY A 71 8.19 -11.58 23.57
N GLY A 72 7.98 -10.37 23.12
CA GLY A 72 8.98 -9.29 23.05
C GLY A 72 9.74 -9.21 21.73
N GLU A 73 9.34 -10.01 20.74
CA GLU A 73 9.83 -9.95 19.36
C GLU A 73 8.85 -9.18 18.47
N GLU A 74 9.38 -8.30 17.63
CA GLU A 74 8.60 -7.66 16.55
C GLU A 74 8.35 -8.63 15.41
N LEU A 75 7.09 -8.72 14.99
CA LEU A 75 6.64 -9.60 13.92
C LEU A 75 6.23 -8.82 12.69
N TRP A 76 6.91 -9.07 11.60
CA TRP A 76 6.71 -8.44 10.30
C TRP A 76 5.78 -9.28 9.41
N PRO A 77 4.91 -8.68 8.62
CA PRO A 77 4.13 -9.41 7.64
C PRO A 77 5.04 -10.08 6.61
N LEU A 78 4.95 -11.40 6.50
CA LEU A 78 5.81 -12.19 5.62
C LEU A 78 5.61 -11.85 4.14
N SER A 79 4.38 -11.47 3.75
CA SER A 79 4.07 -11.00 2.40
C SER A 79 4.89 -9.76 2.03
N GLU A 80 4.99 -8.79 2.94
CA GLU A 80 5.67 -7.53 2.68
C GLU A 80 7.19 -7.69 2.64
N LEU A 81 7.74 -8.52 3.54
CA LEU A 81 9.14 -8.90 3.46
C LEU A 81 9.43 -9.65 2.14
N GLY A 82 8.56 -10.58 1.74
CA GLY A 82 8.68 -11.26 0.47
C GLY A 82 8.72 -10.29 -0.71
N ARG A 83 7.83 -9.32 -0.76
CA ARG A 83 7.80 -8.27 -1.80
C ARG A 83 9.08 -7.42 -1.81
N ALA A 84 9.52 -6.97 -0.63
CA ALA A 84 10.71 -6.13 -0.48
C ALA A 84 12.01 -6.83 -0.88
N PHE A 85 12.07 -8.14 -0.71
CA PHE A 85 13.26 -8.95 -1.06
C PHE A 85 13.09 -9.78 -2.34
N GLY A 86 11.99 -9.57 -3.08
CA GLY A 86 11.73 -10.24 -4.36
C GLY A 86 11.44 -11.74 -4.23
N PHE A 87 10.96 -12.19 -3.07
CA PHE A 87 10.63 -13.59 -2.84
C PHE A 87 9.15 -13.86 -3.16
N THR A 88 8.88 -15.06 -3.63
CA THR A 88 7.49 -15.48 -3.86
C THR A 88 6.91 -16.05 -2.57
N VAL A 89 5.80 -15.47 -2.10
CA VAL A 89 5.06 -15.93 -0.92
C VAL A 89 3.67 -16.37 -1.38
N VAL A 90 3.33 -17.66 -1.21
CA VAL A 90 2.07 -18.24 -1.71
C VAL A 90 1.39 -19.08 -0.63
N TRP A 91 0.13 -18.79 -0.40
CA TRP A 91 -0.74 -19.66 0.39
C TRP A 91 -1.26 -20.83 -0.44
N ASP A 92 -1.01 -22.04 0.02
CA ASP A 92 -1.59 -23.26 -0.55
C ASP A 92 -2.78 -23.71 0.29
N SER A 93 -3.97 -23.45 -0.21
CA SER A 93 -5.22 -23.82 0.46
C SER A 93 -5.48 -25.33 0.52
N ALA A 94 -4.82 -26.14 -0.32
CA ALA A 94 -5.00 -27.58 -0.33
C ALA A 94 -4.23 -28.26 0.80
N SER A 95 -3.07 -27.70 1.18
CA SER A 95 -2.23 -28.22 2.27
C SER A 95 -2.29 -27.35 3.53
N ASP A 96 -3.09 -26.26 3.52
CA ASP A 96 -3.19 -25.30 4.61
C ASP A 96 -1.80 -24.77 5.03
N SER A 97 -1.00 -24.38 4.04
CA SER A 97 0.39 -24.03 4.24
C SER A 97 0.82 -22.78 3.48
N LEU A 98 1.74 -22.05 4.08
CA LEU A 98 2.41 -20.92 3.44
C LEU A 98 3.75 -21.37 2.88
N ASN A 99 4.00 -21.06 1.62
CA ASN A 99 5.20 -21.43 0.90
C ASN A 99 5.96 -20.18 0.48
N VAL A 100 7.25 -20.13 0.82
CA VAL A 100 8.17 -19.06 0.44
C VAL A 100 9.25 -19.66 -0.47
N ASP A 101 9.41 -19.09 -1.66
CA ASP A 101 10.51 -19.43 -2.56
C ASP A 101 11.51 -18.26 -2.58
N THR A 102 12.70 -18.52 -2.05
CA THR A 102 13.83 -17.57 -2.03
C THR A 102 14.89 -17.92 -3.08
N THR A 103 14.68 -18.98 -3.88
CA THR A 103 15.70 -19.51 -4.81
C THR A 103 15.90 -18.64 -6.04
N ARG A 104 14.93 -17.80 -6.36
CA ARG A 104 14.94 -16.91 -7.53
C ARG A 104 14.41 -15.53 -7.15
N PRO A 105 15.14 -14.79 -6.29
CA PRO A 105 14.72 -13.46 -5.93
C PRO A 105 14.67 -12.56 -7.17
N GLU A 106 13.56 -11.85 -7.35
CA GLU A 106 13.54 -10.76 -8.29
C GLU A 106 14.32 -9.59 -7.69
N ALA A 107 15.27 -9.05 -8.44
CA ALA A 107 16.05 -7.90 -7.97
C ALA A 107 15.09 -6.73 -7.70
N LEU A 108 15.11 -6.19 -6.49
CA LEU A 108 14.38 -4.98 -6.16
C LEU A 108 14.97 -3.83 -6.97
N ILE A 109 14.21 -3.31 -7.94
CA ILE A 109 14.56 -2.04 -8.60
C ILE A 109 14.36 -0.90 -7.61
N SER A 110 15.23 0.11 -7.67
CA SER A 110 15.16 1.27 -6.78
C SER A 110 13.86 2.05 -6.96
N GLY A 111 13.47 2.81 -5.94
CA GLY A 111 12.30 3.69 -6.03
C GLY A 111 12.43 4.70 -7.16
N ASP A 112 13.64 5.21 -7.44
CA ASP A 112 13.90 6.15 -8.52
C ASP A 112 13.65 5.56 -9.92
N GLU A 113 13.82 4.25 -10.06
CA GLU A 113 13.53 3.54 -11.33
C GLU A 113 12.09 3.03 -11.40
N PHE A 114 11.48 2.75 -10.24
CA PHE A 114 10.14 2.15 -10.18
C PHE A 114 9.03 3.18 -10.30
N TYR A 115 9.14 4.30 -9.58
CA TYR A 115 8.11 5.33 -9.57
C TYR A 115 8.28 6.31 -10.73
N ALA A 116 7.30 6.39 -11.63
CA ALA A 116 7.26 7.46 -12.61
C ALA A 116 7.02 8.81 -11.92
N GLU A 117 7.88 9.80 -12.17
CA GLU A 117 7.82 11.12 -11.54
C GLU A 117 6.45 11.80 -11.76
N GLU A 118 5.86 11.66 -12.94
CA GLU A 118 4.55 12.23 -13.27
C GLU A 118 3.44 11.60 -12.43
N ASP A 119 3.45 10.28 -12.24
CA ASP A 119 2.44 9.59 -11.43
C ASP A 119 2.54 9.97 -9.96
N VAL A 120 3.75 10.00 -9.40
CA VAL A 120 3.97 10.48 -8.02
C VAL A 120 3.50 11.91 -7.86
N CYS A 121 3.84 12.80 -8.81
CA CYS A 121 3.48 14.21 -8.77
C CYS A 121 1.96 14.42 -8.70
N TRP A 122 1.20 13.82 -9.59
CA TRP A 122 -0.25 14.07 -9.65
C TRP A 122 -1.02 13.29 -8.59
N LEU A 123 -0.57 12.07 -8.25
CA LEU A 123 -1.21 11.27 -7.21
C LEU A 123 -1.02 11.92 -5.82
N SER A 124 0.19 12.38 -5.49
CA SER A 124 0.43 13.07 -4.21
C SER A 124 -0.34 14.37 -4.08
N ARG A 125 -0.48 15.13 -5.17
CA ARG A 125 -1.24 16.39 -5.20
C ARG A 125 -2.73 16.18 -5.00
N ILE A 126 -3.32 15.16 -5.63
CA ILE A 126 -4.74 14.87 -5.41
C ILE A 126 -4.99 14.33 -4.02
N ILE A 127 -4.12 13.45 -3.49
CA ILE A 127 -4.19 12.99 -2.10
C ILE A 127 -4.12 14.18 -1.14
N TYR A 128 -3.18 15.09 -1.33
CA TYR A 128 -3.06 16.29 -0.50
C TYR A 128 -4.32 17.16 -0.53
N ALA A 129 -4.87 17.37 -1.71
CA ALA A 129 -6.01 18.26 -1.88
C ALA A 129 -7.34 17.69 -1.33
N GLU A 130 -7.48 16.38 -1.27
CA GLU A 130 -8.70 15.67 -0.81
C GLU A 130 -8.58 15.09 0.61
N ALA A 131 -7.38 14.68 1.02
CA ALA A 131 -7.16 13.94 2.27
C ALA A 131 -5.90 14.37 3.05
N GLY A 132 -5.29 15.51 2.75
CA GLY A 132 -4.03 15.93 3.37
C GLY A 132 -4.10 16.22 4.88
N ASN A 133 -5.28 16.21 5.47
CA ASN A 133 -5.51 16.32 6.92
C ASN A 133 -5.95 15.00 7.57
N GLN A 134 -5.98 13.91 6.82
CA GLN A 134 -6.37 12.57 7.27
C GLN A 134 -5.16 11.76 7.76
N SER A 135 -5.43 10.60 8.37
CA SER A 135 -4.40 9.58 8.63
C SER A 135 -3.82 9.02 7.34
N LEU A 136 -2.72 8.26 7.43
CA LEU A 136 -2.15 7.56 6.28
C LEU A 136 -3.21 6.71 5.55
N GLU A 137 -4.03 5.97 6.28
CA GLU A 137 -5.12 5.18 5.70
C GLU A 137 -6.14 6.04 4.93
N GLY A 138 -6.50 7.23 5.46
CA GLY A 138 -7.38 8.16 4.75
C GLY A 138 -6.76 8.67 3.45
N MET A 139 -5.46 8.96 3.47
CA MET A 139 -4.67 9.35 2.29
C MET A 139 -4.58 8.19 1.27
N LEU A 140 -4.29 6.98 1.74
CA LEU A 140 -4.25 5.77 0.89
C LEU A 140 -5.61 5.54 0.23
N GLY A 141 -6.72 5.62 0.99
CA GLY A 141 -8.05 5.40 0.43
C GLY A 141 -8.38 6.31 -0.76
N VAL A 142 -8.01 7.59 -0.68
CA VAL A 142 -8.18 8.52 -1.82
C VAL A 142 -7.28 8.15 -2.99
N GLY A 143 -6.01 7.82 -2.72
CA GLY A 143 -5.06 7.39 -3.75
C GLY A 143 -5.48 6.09 -4.44
N ASP A 144 -5.98 5.12 -3.68
CA ASP A 144 -6.47 3.83 -4.19
C ASP A 144 -7.67 4.02 -5.14
N VAL A 145 -8.60 4.93 -4.85
CA VAL A 145 -9.68 5.25 -5.78
C VAL A 145 -9.14 5.77 -7.11
N VAL A 146 -8.09 6.59 -7.10
CA VAL A 146 -7.44 7.04 -8.34
C VAL A 146 -6.81 5.86 -9.08
N MET A 147 -6.06 5.00 -8.38
CA MET A 147 -5.41 3.83 -8.97
C MET A 147 -6.43 2.80 -9.48
N ASN A 148 -7.53 2.57 -8.75
CA ASN A 148 -8.63 1.71 -9.18
C ASN A 148 -9.31 2.23 -10.44
N ARG A 149 -9.46 3.56 -10.57
CA ARG A 149 -9.94 4.18 -11.81
C ARG A 149 -8.98 3.96 -12.97
N VAL A 150 -7.66 4.13 -12.76
CA VAL A 150 -6.63 3.84 -13.77
C VAL A 150 -6.71 2.39 -14.25
N ALA A 151 -6.96 1.45 -13.36
CA ALA A 151 -7.12 0.02 -13.69
C ALA A 151 -8.47 -0.32 -14.35
N SER A 152 -9.48 0.55 -14.24
CA SER A 152 -10.84 0.30 -14.73
C SER A 152 -11.01 0.76 -16.17
N ALA A 153 -11.54 -0.11 -17.03
CA ALA A 153 -11.88 0.23 -18.42
C ALA A 153 -12.92 1.36 -18.57
N ALA A 154 -13.61 1.75 -17.49
CA ALA A 154 -14.59 2.83 -17.50
C ALA A 154 -13.94 4.22 -17.38
N PHE A 155 -12.67 4.29 -16.98
CA PHE A 155 -11.93 5.53 -16.74
C PHE A 155 -10.71 5.63 -17.67
N PRO A 156 -10.03 6.79 -17.71
CA PRO A 156 -8.72 6.91 -18.35
C PRO A 156 -7.69 5.98 -17.67
N ASN A 157 -6.60 5.68 -18.37
CA ASN A 157 -5.62 4.68 -17.95
C ASN A 157 -4.28 5.27 -17.44
N THR A 158 -4.26 6.56 -17.12
CA THR A 158 -3.13 7.24 -16.48
C THR A 158 -3.61 8.06 -15.28
N VAL A 159 -2.74 8.24 -14.27
CA VAL A 159 -3.04 9.05 -13.09
C VAL A 159 -3.46 10.47 -13.49
N TYR A 160 -2.67 11.11 -14.37
CA TYR A 160 -2.96 12.46 -14.87
C TYR A 160 -4.36 12.56 -15.50
N GLU A 161 -4.67 11.65 -16.42
CA GLU A 161 -5.95 11.69 -17.12
C GLU A 161 -7.15 11.38 -16.20
N VAL A 162 -7.00 10.53 -15.19
CA VAL A 162 -8.03 10.28 -14.17
C VAL A 162 -8.27 11.51 -13.31
N VAL A 163 -7.19 12.17 -12.84
CA VAL A 163 -7.30 13.38 -12.01
C VAL A 163 -7.98 14.51 -12.78
N PHE A 164 -7.63 14.71 -14.05
CA PHE A 164 -8.15 15.79 -14.90
C PHE A 164 -9.34 15.38 -15.79
N ASP A 165 -9.97 14.21 -15.54
CA ASP A 165 -11.11 13.74 -16.33
C ASP A 165 -12.31 14.70 -16.22
N LYS A 166 -12.83 15.10 -17.39
CA LYS A 166 -13.98 16.00 -17.55
C LYS A 166 -15.09 15.41 -18.41
N ARG A 167 -14.99 14.12 -18.79
CA ARG A 167 -15.97 13.49 -19.72
C ARG A 167 -17.39 13.53 -19.20
N TYR A 168 -17.59 13.49 -17.89
CA TYR A 168 -18.89 13.55 -17.22
C TYR A 168 -18.96 14.68 -16.17
N GLY A 169 -18.24 15.76 -16.38
CA GLY A 169 -18.00 16.82 -15.42
C GLY A 169 -16.68 16.65 -14.68
N VAL A 170 -16.27 17.69 -13.95
CA VAL A 170 -15.05 17.64 -13.16
C VAL A 170 -15.19 16.58 -12.06
N GLN A 171 -14.26 15.64 -12.02
CA GLN A 171 -14.29 14.51 -11.07
C GLN A 171 -13.76 14.89 -9.69
N PHE A 172 -12.80 15.81 -9.65
CA PHE A 172 -12.14 16.26 -8.43
C PHE A 172 -12.20 17.78 -8.33
N SER A 173 -12.89 18.31 -7.31
CA SER A 173 -13.05 19.74 -7.11
C SER A 173 -11.73 20.53 -7.03
N PRO A 174 -10.62 19.99 -6.51
CA PRO A 174 -9.31 20.64 -6.53
C PRO A 174 -8.82 21.08 -7.91
N VAL A 175 -9.25 20.41 -8.97
CA VAL A 175 -8.91 20.81 -10.35
C VAL A 175 -9.57 22.14 -10.75
N GLU A 176 -10.78 22.43 -10.26
CA GLU A 176 -11.48 23.69 -10.52
C GLU A 176 -11.02 24.81 -9.60
N THR A 177 -10.78 24.51 -8.33
CA THR A 177 -10.35 25.50 -7.34
C THR A 177 -8.88 25.89 -7.48
N GLY A 178 -8.09 25.05 -8.16
CA GLY A 178 -6.66 25.22 -8.32
C GLY A 178 -5.82 24.69 -7.16
N SER A 179 -6.44 24.10 -6.12
CA SER A 179 -5.69 23.50 -5.00
C SER A 179 -4.86 22.29 -5.41
N ILE A 180 -5.17 21.65 -6.54
CA ILE A 180 -4.36 20.59 -7.15
C ILE A 180 -2.90 21.01 -7.48
N TYR A 181 -2.63 22.30 -7.59
CA TYR A 181 -1.29 22.82 -7.89
C TYR A 181 -0.48 23.18 -6.64
N LEU A 182 -1.03 22.99 -5.46
CA LEU A 182 -0.28 23.16 -4.22
C LEU A 182 0.77 22.05 -4.08
N GLU A 183 1.90 22.39 -3.45
CA GLU A 183 2.97 21.42 -3.20
C GLU A 183 2.54 20.48 -2.05
N PRO A 184 2.50 19.17 -2.27
CA PRO A 184 2.12 18.22 -1.24
C PRO A 184 3.25 18.06 -0.20
N PRO A 185 2.92 17.88 1.08
CA PRO A 185 3.88 17.49 2.09
C PRO A 185 4.37 16.05 1.87
N GLU A 186 5.46 15.68 2.55
CA GLU A 186 6.14 14.40 2.35
C GLU A 186 5.23 13.19 2.62
N GLU A 187 4.35 13.28 3.62
CA GLU A 187 3.39 12.21 3.95
C GLU A 187 2.47 11.87 2.76
N CYS A 188 2.02 12.89 2.01
CA CYS A 188 1.20 12.67 0.82
C CYS A 188 2.01 12.07 -0.34
N VAL A 189 3.31 12.37 -0.44
CA VAL A 189 4.21 11.76 -1.42
C VAL A 189 4.45 10.28 -1.09
N ILE A 190 4.62 9.96 0.19
CA ILE A 190 4.75 8.59 0.68
C ILE A 190 3.47 7.81 0.43
N ALA A 191 2.30 8.36 0.78
CA ALA A 191 1.01 7.74 0.50
C ALA A 191 0.81 7.45 -0.99
N ALA A 192 1.19 8.39 -1.87
CA ALA A 192 1.15 8.17 -3.32
C ALA A 192 2.05 7.00 -3.76
N LYS A 193 3.27 6.91 -3.22
CA LYS A 193 4.18 5.81 -3.52
C LYS A 193 3.64 4.46 -3.03
N LEU A 194 3.02 4.42 -1.84
CA LEU A 194 2.35 3.22 -1.34
C LEU A 194 1.20 2.76 -2.24
N CYS A 195 0.35 3.68 -2.73
CA CYS A 195 -0.70 3.34 -3.70
C CYS A 195 -0.10 2.81 -5.02
N LEU A 196 1.03 3.39 -5.50
CA LEU A 196 1.73 2.92 -6.70
C LEU A 196 2.36 1.53 -6.52
N GLU A 197 2.62 1.08 -5.30
CA GLU A 197 3.00 -0.31 -5.00
C GLU A 197 1.84 -1.30 -5.20
N GLY A 198 0.63 -0.81 -5.38
CA GLY A 198 -0.55 -1.62 -5.66
C GLY A 198 -1.32 -2.09 -4.43
N TYR A 199 -1.18 -1.38 -3.31
CA TYR A 199 -2.08 -1.58 -2.17
C TYR A 199 -3.47 -1.05 -2.50
N ASP A 200 -4.50 -1.75 -2.04
CA ASP A 200 -5.90 -1.35 -2.17
C ASP A 200 -6.64 -1.67 -0.86
N ILE A 201 -6.71 -0.67 0.01
CA ILE A 201 -7.39 -0.79 1.31
C ILE A 201 -8.89 -0.46 1.24
N VAL A 202 -9.37 -0.03 0.06
CA VAL A 202 -10.77 0.33 -0.19
C VAL A 202 -11.51 -0.66 -1.10
N GLY A 203 -10.93 -1.85 -1.34
CA GLY A 203 -11.58 -3.00 -1.98
C GLY A 203 -12.12 -2.70 -3.39
N GLY A 204 -11.32 -2.08 -4.26
CA GLY A 204 -11.69 -1.77 -5.64
C GLY A 204 -12.68 -0.61 -5.78
N SER A 205 -12.86 0.21 -4.74
CA SER A 205 -13.77 1.37 -4.79
C SER A 205 -13.37 2.36 -5.88
N LEU A 206 -14.36 2.85 -6.61
CA LEU A 206 -14.18 3.82 -7.69
C LEU A 206 -14.65 5.22 -7.31
N TYR A 207 -15.29 5.36 -6.16
CA TYR A 207 -15.86 6.62 -5.68
C TYR A 207 -15.64 6.77 -4.18
N PHE A 208 -15.48 8.02 -3.74
CA PHE A 208 -15.55 8.38 -2.34
C PHE A 208 -16.38 9.67 -2.18
N VAL A 209 -16.93 9.86 -1.00
CA VAL A 209 -17.69 11.05 -0.62
C VAL A 209 -17.46 11.33 0.85
N ASN A 210 -17.48 12.61 1.23
CA ASN A 210 -17.58 12.97 2.62
C ASN A 210 -19.08 12.98 3.01
N PRO A 211 -19.56 12.09 3.87
CA PRO A 211 -20.97 11.97 4.23
C PRO A 211 -21.52 13.22 4.95
N ASP A 212 -20.67 14.00 5.61
CA ASP A 212 -21.07 15.20 6.36
C ASP A 212 -21.37 16.40 5.44
N ILE A 213 -20.82 16.42 4.23
CA ILE A 213 -21.09 17.50 3.24
C ILE A 213 -22.43 17.26 2.52
N GLY A 214 -23.03 16.09 2.69
CA GLY A 214 -24.31 15.70 2.09
C GLY A 214 -24.15 14.94 0.80
N VAL A 215 -24.61 13.69 0.80
CA VAL A 215 -24.59 12.78 -0.34
C VAL A 215 -26.00 12.63 -0.90
N SER A 216 -26.17 12.79 -2.22
CA SER A 216 -27.49 12.64 -2.83
C SER A 216 -28.03 11.22 -2.63
N GLY A 217 -29.35 11.11 -2.38
CA GLY A 217 -30.00 9.80 -2.24
C GLY A 217 -29.83 8.93 -3.50
N TRP A 218 -29.75 9.54 -4.68
CA TRP A 218 -29.48 8.83 -5.93
C TRP A 218 -28.10 8.18 -5.94
N PHE A 219 -27.06 8.87 -5.48
CA PHE A 219 -25.70 8.33 -5.40
C PHE A 219 -25.65 7.06 -4.54
N ARG A 220 -26.21 7.11 -3.34
CA ARG A 220 -26.28 5.97 -2.40
C ARG A 220 -27.10 4.78 -2.94
N GLN A 221 -28.10 5.05 -3.79
CA GLN A 221 -28.94 4.01 -4.40
C GLN A 221 -28.28 3.32 -5.61
N THR A 222 -27.33 3.98 -6.25
CA THR A 222 -26.72 3.52 -7.51
C THR A 222 -25.29 3.00 -7.33
N ARG A 223 -24.72 3.05 -6.12
CA ARG A 223 -23.36 2.61 -5.78
C ARG A 223 -23.39 1.67 -4.59
N THR A 224 -22.52 0.68 -4.63
CA THR A 224 -22.36 -0.26 -3.51
C THR A 224 -21.37 0.32 -2.49
N TYR A 225 -21.83 0.53 -1.26
CA TYR A 225 -20.96 0.92 -0.16
C TYR A 225 -19.95 -0.21 0.12
N VAL A 226 -18.69 0.15 0.33
CA VAL A 226 -17.61 -0.77 0.62
C VAL A 226 -17.09 -0.58 2.05
N THR A 227 -16.59 0.61 2.38
CA THR A 227 -16.00 0.90 3.69
C THR A 227 -16.04 2.40 3.99
N SER A 228 -15.74 2.78 5.24
CA SER A 228 -15.47 4.16 5.65
C SER A 228 -14.10 4.23 6.28
N ILE A 229 -13.29 5.21 5.88
CA ILE A 229 -11.98 5.51 6.44
C ILE A 229 -11.87 7.02 6.63
N GLY A 230 -11.54 7.45 7.85
CA GLY A 230 -11.51 8.87 8.19
C GLY A 230 -12.84 9.58 7.88
N ASP A 231 -12.77 10.67 7.14
CA ASP A 231 -13.94 11.48 6.76
C ASP A 231 -14.63 10.99 5.46
N HIS A 232 -14.22 9.85 4.91
CA HIS A 232 -14.71 9.38 3.62
C HIS A 232 -15.43 8.02 3.68
N ASP A 233 -16.58 7.94 2.99
CA ASP A 233 -17.26 6.70 2.62
C ASP A 233 -16.85 6.30 1.20
N PHE A 234 -16.46 5.04 1.01
CA PHE A 234 -15.97 4.48 -0.26
C PHE A 234 -17.01 3.58 -0.91
N TYR A 235 -17.12 3.65 -2.24
CA TYR A 235 -18.15 2.96 -3.03
C TYR A 235 -17.58 2.36 -4.33
N ALA A 236 -18.11 1.17 -4.70
CA ALA A 236 -17.87 0.52 -5.98
C ALA A 236 -18.93 0.89 -7.03
#